data_f387bddd97f6f2a549368c31a84f82fb
#
_entry.id   f387bddd97f6f2a549368c31a84f82fb
#
_cell.length_a   1.000
_cell.length_b   1.000
_cell.length_c   1.000
_cell.angle_alpha   90.00
_cell.angle_beta   90.00
_cell.angle_gamma   90.00
#
_symmetry.space_group_name_H-M   'P 1'
#
loop_
_entity.id
_entity.type
_entity.pdbx_description
1 polymer ?
#
loop_
_entity_poly.entity_id
_entity_poly.type
_entity_poly.pdbx_seq_one_letter_code
_entity_poly.pdbx_strand_id
1 'polypeptide(L)'
;MSFKSKFKYALNRYMHMSKLSLVLRISASVILIVAIGLIIGLREPISRKIYNWGEVRPESSSQVHFISVGQGDATLFEFGDGKTALVDAGPSSSSEILVDYIKDQKINKIDYFFLTHADADHVGGGVSIFHSFEVENFYRPMTRCLSESSPSDYPQHDTYIYNAVITEAYACVPQENIYYSSAALGEITDTNFKIKFLYPDKPYSSTNASSLAMMIEMQGYKFLMMGDCELKQENLITTIYKDQLKCDVLKLGHHGAATSTGTTLLSYAKPDYGVISVGENNYGHPSGQVLSNLKMYGVSYFNTLEEGDIVFDVDGQLFVRSSHGKMIDYALICVILGTIVLIIWSIPEPKHKKKKKSSKNNLVKN
;
A
#
# COMPACT_ATOMS: atom_id res chain seq x y z
N MET A 1 40.52 -17.93 -24.29
CA MET A 1 39.59 -18.37 -25.34
C MET A 1 38.75 -17.17 -25.78
N SER A 2 38.76 -16.79 -27.07
CA SER A 2 37.99 -15.66 -27.56
C SER A 2 36.49 -15.96 -27.53
N PHE A 3 35.65 -14.93 -27.47
CA PHE A 3 34.17 -15.05 -27.46
C PHE A 3 33.70 -15.92 -28.65
N LYS A 4 34.29 -15.74 -29.85
CA LYS A 4 34.01 -16.56 -31.04
C LYS A 4 34.32 -18.06 -30.83
N SER A 5 35.39 -18.40 -30.11
CA SER A 5 35.74 -19.81 -29.86
C SER A 5 34.82 -20.45 -28.81
N LYS A 6 34.38 -19.68 -27.80
CA LYS A 6 33.38 -20.14 -26.83
C LYS A 6 32.03 -20.37 -27.51
N PHE A 7 31.61 -19.46 -28.38
CA PHE A 7 30.34 -19.55 -29.11
C PHE A 7 30.36 -20.76 -30.07
N LYS A 8 31.45 -20.97 -30.83
CA LYS A 8 31.61 -22.13 -31.73
C LYS A 8 31.62 -23.45 -30.95
N TYR A 9 32.23 -23.49 -29.79
CA TYR A 9 32.22 -24.66 -28.90
C TYR A 9 30.82 -24.96 -28.38
N ALA A 10 30.08 -23.95 -27.95
CA ALA A 10 28.70 -24.09 -27.53
C ALA A 10 27.81 -24.59 -28.67
N LEU A 11 27.90 -23.98 -29.85
CA LEU A 11 27.12 -24.38 -31.03
C LEU A 11 27.39 -25.84 -31.44
N ASN A 12 28.63 -26.28 -31.45
CA ASN A 12 29.01 -27.70 -31.73
C ASN A 12 28.41 -28.64 -30.66
N ARG A 13 28.35 -28.21 -29.42
CA ARG A 13 27.75 -28.98 -28.32
C ARG A 13 26.25 -29.20 -28.53
N TYR A 14 25.53 -28.18 -29.00
CA TYR A 14 24.11 -28.30 -29.33
C TYR A 14 23.84 -29.22 -30.51
N MET A 15 24.65 -29.15 -31.54
CA MET A 15 24.48 -29.98 -32.73
C MET A 15 24.69 -31.50 -32.50
N HIS A 16 25.33 -31.87 -31.40
CA HIS A 16 25.55 -33.28 -31.01
C HIS A 16 24.66 -33.78 -29.86
N MET A 17 23.68 -32.96 -29.44
CA MET A 17 22.71 -33.38 -28.39
C MET A 17 21.68 -34.34 -28.98
N SER A 18 21.26 -35.32 -28.17
CA SER A 18 20.11 -36.15 -28.54
C SER A 18 18.86 -35.30 -28.64
N LYS A 19 17.98 -35.60 -29.61
CA LYS A 19 16.70 -34.87 -29.75
C LYS A 19 15.90 -34.85 -28.48
N LEU A 20 15.89 -35.95 -27.74
CA LEU A 20 15.19 -36.06 -26.45
C LEU A 20 15.78 -35.12 -25.39
N SER A 21 17.10 -35.10 -25.24
CA SER A 21 17.78 -34.20 -24.29
C SER A 21 17.56 -32.73 -24.65
N LEU A 22 17.56 -32.36 -25.90
CA LEU A 22 17.28 -31.01 -26.35
C LEU A 22 15.84 -30.60 -26.03
N VAL A 23 14.86 -31.45 -26.35
CA VAL A 23 13.43 -31.20 -26.05
C VAL A 23 13.20 -31.03 -24.55
N LEU A 24 13.76 -31.92 -23.71
CA LEU A 24 13.62 -31.83 -22.25
C LEU A 24 14.19 -30.53 -21.71
N ARG A 25 15.35 -30.07 -22.18
CA ARG A 25 15.97 -28.83 -21.75
C ARG A 25 15.16 -27.58 -22.15
N ILE A 26 14.70 -27.58 -23.42
CA ILE A 26 13.83 -26.50 -23.91
C ILE A 26 12.53 -26.45 -23.08
N SER A 27 11.86 -27.58 -22.87
CA SER A 27 10.63 -27.65 -22.10
C SER A 27 10.84 -27.16 -20.66
N ALA A 28 11.90 -27.61 -19.99
CA ALA A 28 12.23 -27.16 -18.63
C ALA A 28 12.51 -25.65 -18.58
N SER A 29 13.23 -25.11 -19.57
CA SER A 29 13.52 -23.68 -19.66
C SER A 29 12.24 -22.85 -19.87
N VAL A 30 11.34 -23.31 -20.76
CA VAL A 30 10.06 -22.65 -21.00
C VAL A 30 9.20 -22.65 -19.73
N ILE A 31 9.11 -23.77 -19.02
CA ILE A 31 8.36 -23.87 -17.77
C ILE A 31 8.92 -22.87 -16.73
N LEU A 32 10.24 -22.80 -16.58
CA LEU A 32 10.89 -21.89 -15.64
C LEU A 32 10.70 -20.41 -16.03
N ILE A 33 10.75 -20.07 -17.31
CA ILE A 33 10.50 -18.70 -17.79
C ILE A 33 9.04 -18.31 -17.55
N VAL A 34 8.10 -19.22 -17.81
CA VAL A 34 6.67 -18.98 -17.52
C VAL A 34 6.45 -18.81 -16.00
N ALA A 35 7.11 -19.63 -15.17
CA ALA A 35 7.04 -19.50 -13.72
C ALA A 35 7.57 -18.13 -13.24
N ILE A 36 8.68 -17.65 -13.79
CA ILE A 36 9.22 -16.31 -13.49
C ILE A 36 8.20 -15.23 -13.89
N GLY A 37 7.62 -15.32 -15.08
CA GLY A 37 6.60 -14.38 -15.55
C GLY A 37 5.36 -14.35 -14.64
N LEU A 38 4.89 -15.52 -14.19
CA LEU A 38 3.78 -15.63 -13.24
C LEU A 38 4.13 -15.07 -11.87
N ILE A 39 5.34 -15.32 -11.36
CA ILE A 39 5.80 -14.77 -10.07
C ILE A 39 5.82 -13.24 -10.14
N ILE A 40 6.34 -12.66 -11.23
CA ILE A 40 6.38 -11.19 -11.39
C ILE A 40 4.96 -10.63 -11.53
N GLY A 41 4.10 -11.25 -12.35
CA GLY A 41 2.74 -10.75 -12.61
C GLY A 41 1.77 -10.93 -11.45
N LEU A 42 1.98 -11.94 -10.59
CA LEU A 42 1.10 -12.25 -9.46
C LEU A 42 1.70 -11.85 -8.11
N ARG A 43 2.83 -11.14 -8.10
CA ARG A 43 3.53 -10.79 -6.85
C ARG A 43 2.62 -10.04 -5.87
N GLU A 44 1.90 -9.02 -6.33
CA GLU A 44 1.03 -8.20 -5.49
C GLU A 44 -0.16 -9.01 -4.90
N PRO A 45 -0.99 -9.70 -5.72
CA PRO A 45 -2.09 -10.49 -5.17
C PRO A 45 -1.60 -11.65 -4.30
N ILE A 46 -0.44 -12.27 -4.63
CA ILE A 46 0.14 -13.32 -3.79
C ILE A 46 0.64 -12.73 -2.46
N SER A 47 1.35 -11.60 -2.49
CA SER A 47 1.84 -10.93 -1.28
C SER A 47 0.70 -10.55 -0.36
N ARG A 48 -0.36 -9.92 -0.89
CA ARG A 48 -1.56 -9.58 -0.10
C ARG A 48 -2.18 -10.81 0.55
N LYS A 49 -2.35 -11.88 -0.22
CA LYS A 49 -3.00 -13.11 0.26
C LYS A 49 -2.17 -13.89 1.29
N ILE A 50 -0.84 -13.97 1.12
CA ILE A 50 0.03 -14.65 2.08
C ILE A 50 0.20 -13.81 3.34
N TYR A 51 0.26 -12.49 3.18
CA TYR A 51 0.35 -11.54 4.29
C TYR A 51 -0.84 -11.64 5.25
N ASN A 52 -2.05 -11.80 4.70
CA ASN A 52 -3.27 -12.00 5.47
C ASN A 52 -3.52 -13.47 5.85
N TRP A 53 -2.75 -14.41 5.28
CA TRP A 53 -2.98 -15.83 5.46
C TRP A 53 -2.29 -16.35 6.71
N GLY A 54 -3.08 -16.91 7.62
CA GLY A 54 -2.58 -17.65 8.79
C GLY A 54 -2.25 -16.82 10.01
N GLU A 55 -2.52 -15.52 10.03
CA GLU A 55 -2.48 -14.75 11.27
C GLU A 55 -3.75 -15.01 12.07
N VAL A 56 -3.64 -15.82 13.13
CA VAL A 56 -4.67 -15.90 14.17
C VAL A 56 -4.58 -14.60 14.95
N ARG A 57 -5.47 -13.66 14.62
CA ARG A 57 -5.58 -12.41 15.37
C ARG A 57 -6.26 -12.71 16.72
N PRO A 58 -5.77 -12.19 17.83
CA PRO A 58 -6.59 -12.10 19.03
C PRO A 58 -7.87 -11.31 18.68
N GLU A 59 -9.04 -11.75 19.12
CA GLU A 59 -10.31 -11.05 18.87
C GLU A 59 -10.32 -9.58 19.35
N SER A 60 -9.38 -9.21 20.20
CA SER A 60 -9.20 -7.87 20.75
C SER A 60 -8.08 -7.04 20.12
N SER A 61 -7.37 -7.55 19.11
CA SER A 61 -6.26 -6.80 18.50
C SER A 61 -6.78 -5.65 17.65
N SER A 62 -6.23 -4.46 17.87
CA SER A 62 -6.45 -3.32 17.00
C SER A 62 -5.38 -3.26 15.91
N GLN A 63 -5.73 -2.82 14.72
CA GLN A 63 -4.79 -2.68 13.61
C GLN A 63 -4.99 -1.37 12.85
N VAL A 64 -3.91 -0.85 12.28
CA VAL A 64 -3.96 0.28 11.36
C VAL A 64 -3.28 -0.10 10.06
N HIS A 65 -4.01 -0.04 8.97
CA HIS A 65 -3.56 -0.43 7.63
C HIS A 65 -3.42 0.80 6.76
N PHE A 66 -2.21 1.15 6.39
CA PHE A 66 -1.94 2.12 5.32
C PHE A 66 -1.85 1.33 4.01
N ILE A 67 -2.90 1.44 3.20
CA ILE A 67 -3.13 0.56 2.05
C ILE A 67 -2.45 1.14 0.82
N SER A 68 -1.72 0.31 0.09
CA SER A 68 -1.05 0.70 -1.15
C SER A 68 -2.06 0.82 -2.30
N VAL A 69 -2.56 2.03 -2.51
CA VAL A 69 -3.51 2.37 -3.57
C VAL A 69 -2.87 3.12 -4.75
N GLY A 70 -1.54 3.07 -4.86
CA GLY A 70 -0.78 3.89 -5.80
C GLY A 70 -0.58 5.31 -5.26
N GLN A 71 -0.56 6.33 -6.16
CA GLN A 71 -0.49 7.72 -5.73
C GLN A 71 -1.83 8.14 -5.16
N GLY A 72 -1.92 8.23 -3.83
CA GLY A 72 -3.13 8.56 -3.08
C GLY A 72 -3.14 7.99 -1.67
N ASP A 73 -4.20 8.22 -0.92
CA ASP A 73 -4.35 7.82 0.48
C ASP A 73 -5.54 6.91 0.70
N ALA A 74 -5.33 5.83 1.45
CA ALA A 74 -6.36 5.02 2.07
C ALA A 74 -5.82 4.39 3.35
N THR A 75 -6.43 4.68 4.49
CA THR A 75 -6.01 4.13 5.78
C THR A 75 -7.21 3.54 6.50
N LEU A 76 -7.12 2.25 6.84
CA LEU A 76 -8.14 1.53 7.58
C LEU A 76 -7.70 1.32 9.02
N PHE A 77 -8.56 1.66 9.96
CA PHE A 77 -8.43 1.38 11.38
C PHE A 77 -9.42 0.27 11.76
N GLU A 78 -8.91 -0.78 12.37
CA GLU A 78 -9.69 -1.83 13.02
C GLU A 78 -9.51 -1.67 14.53
N PHE A 79 -10.58 -1.34 15.24
CA PHE A 79 -10.56 -1.17 16.69
C PHE A 79 -10.84 -2.51 17.39
N GLY A 80 -10.32 -2.69 18.60
CA GLY A 80 -10.41 -3.97 19.32
C GLY A 80 -11.83 -4.40 19.73
N ASP A 81 -12.83 -3.58 19.48
CA ASP A 81 -14.27 -3.88 19.66
C ASP A 81 -14.97 -4.29 18.36
N GLY A 82 -14.22 -4.38 17.27
CA GLY A 82 -14.73 -4.70 15.93
C GLY A 82 -15.29 -3.50 15.16
N LYS A 83 -15.25 -2.29 15.70
CA LYS A 83 -15.55 -1.06 14.94
C LYS A 83 -14.41 -0.72 14.01
N THR A 84 -14.74 0.00 12.94
CA THR A 84 -13.81 0.35 11.90
C THR A 84 -13.89 1.82 11.51
N ALA A 85 -12.75 2.39 11.12
CA ALA A 85 -12.70 3.70 10.49
C ALA A 85 -11.86 3.64 9.21
N LEU A 86 -12.39 4.19 8.13
CA LEU A 86 -11.68 4.38 6.88
C LEU A 86 -11.38 5.87 6.70
N VAL A 87 -10.12 6.20 6.45
CA VAL A 87 -9.67 7.55 6.14
C VAL A 87 -9.17 7.57 4.72
N ASP A 88 -9.88 8.31 3.87
CA ASP A 88 -9.72 8.37 2.42
C ASP A 88 -9.94 7.02 1.69
N ALA A 89 -10.08 7.09 0.38
CA ALA A 89 -10.44 5.95 -0.47
C ALA A 89 -9.54 5.80 -1.70
N GLY A 90 -8.43 6.54 -1.77
CA GLY A 90 -7.51 6.50 -2.89
C GLY A 90 -8.09 6.98 -4.22
N PRO A 91 -7.33 6.84 -5.30
CA PRO A 91 -7.80 7.17 -6.65
C PRO A 91 -8.81 6.14 -7.17
N SER A 92 -9.69 6.55 -8.07
CA SER A 92 -10.70 5.67 -8.69
C SER A 92 -10.10 4.44 -9.38
N SER A 93 -8.88 4.54 -9.89
CA SER A 93 -8.16 3.43 -10.52
C SER A 93 -7.81 2.29 -9.57
N SER A 94 -7.79 2.54 -8.26
CA SER A 94 -7.44 1.58 -7.23
C SER A 94 -8.64 1.13 -6.39
N SER A 95 -9.86 1.49 -6.81
CA SER A 95 -11.10 1.19 -6.07
C SER A 95 -11.29 -0.31 -5.80
N GLU A 96 -11.05 -1.17 -6.81
CA GLU A 96 -11.15 -2.62 -6.67
C GLU A 96 -10.14 -3.16 -5.66
N ILE A 97 -8.90 -2.66 -5.72
CA ILE A 97 -7.82 -3.04 -4.80
C ILE A 97 -8.23 -2.73 -3.35
N LEU A 98 -8.75 -1.53 -3.11
CA LEU A 98 -9.18 -1.09 -1.78
C LEU A 98 -10.37 -1.92 -1.27
N VAL A 99 -11.38 -2.12 -2.12
CA VAL A 99 -12.57 -2.91 -1.76
C VAL A 99 -12.18 -4.36 -1.44
N ASP A 100 -11.35 -4.99 -2.27
CA ASP A 100 -10.91 -6.36 -2.05
C ASP A 100 -10.05 -6.47 -0.79
N TYR A 101 -9.18 -5.48 -0.54
CA TYR A 101 -8.37 -5.43 0.68
C TYR A 101 -9.25 -5.42 1.94
N ILE A 102 -10.26 -4.54 1.99
CA ILE A 102 -11.17 -4.42 3.14
C ILE A 102 -12.00 -5.69 3.31
N LYS A 103 -12.49 -6.31 2.22
CA LYS A 103 -13.20 -7.59 2.25
C LYS A 103 -12.33 -8.75 2.74
N ASP A 104 -11.04 -8.76 2.38
CA ASP A 104 -10.07 -9.77 2.85
C ASP A 104 -9.86 -9.67 4.37
N GLN A 105 -10.07 -8.47 4.98
CA GLN A 105 -10.12 -8.29 6.44
C GLN A 105 -11.46 -8.77 7.04
N LYS A 106 -12.41 -9.28 6.24
CA LYS A 106 -13.77 -9.72 6.65
C LYS A 106 -14.65 -8.60 7.19
N ILE A 107 -14.37 -7.37 6.81
CA ILE A 107 -15.15 -6.19 7.15
C ILE A 107 -16.32 -6.09 6.17
N ASN A 108 -17.53 -5.89 6.71
CA ASN A 108 -18.76 -5.68 5.94
C ASN A 108 -19.38 -4.31 6.20
N LYS A 109 -18.94 -3.64 7.27
CA LYS A 109 -19.45 -2.35 7.71
C LYS A 109 -18.28 -1.43 8.04
N ILE A 110 -18.42 -0.16 7.70
CA ILE A 110 -17.50 0.92 8.06
C ILE A 110 -18.25 1.85 9.01
N ASP A 111 -17.87 1.87 10.29
CA ASP A 111 -18.56 2.69 11.30
C ASP A 111 -18.27 4.18 11.11
N TYR A 112 -17.06 4.52 10.65
CA TYR A 112 -16.65 5.90 10.40
C TYR A 112 -15.89 5.99 9.08
N PHE A 113 -16.44 6.70 8.11
CA PHE A 113 -15.77 7.00 6.85
C PHE A 113 -15.41 8.49 6.78
N PHE A 114 -14.12 8.79 6.73
CA PHE A 114 -13.58 10.15 6.66
C PHE A 114 -13.00 10.39 5.28
N LEU A 115 -13.40 11.48 4.63
CA LEU A 115 -12.68 12.06 3.50
C LEU A 115 -11.96 13.31 3.98
N THR A 116 -10.63 13.33 3.83
CA THR A 116 -9.81 14.43 4.34
C THR A 116 -10.03 15.69 3.54
N HIS A 117 -10.05 15.60 2.22
CA HIS A 117 -10.32 16.70 1.31
C HIS A 117 -10.86 16.16 -0.04
N ALA A 118 -11.11 17.04 -1.01
CA ALA A 118 -11.91 16.71 -2.20
C ALA A 118 -11.08 16.22 -3.42
N ASP A 119 -9.76 16.04 -3.29
CA ASP A 119 -8.92 15.67 -4.43
C ASP A 119 -9.09 14.20 -4.80
N ALA A 120 -8.95 13.92 -6.10
CA ALA A 120 -9.31 12.63 -6.68
C ALA A 120 -8.52 11.43 -6.16
N ASP A 121 -7.30 11.64 -5.70
CA ASP A 121 -6.43 10.62 -5.12
C ASP A 121 -6.73 10.32 -3.64
N HIS A 122 -7.72 11.00 -3.06
CA HIS A 122 -8.29 10.75 -1.74
C HIS A 122 -9.74 10.26 -1.80
N VAL A 123 -10.55 10.87 -2.69
CA VAL A 123 -11.98 10.55 -2.73
C VAL A 123 -12.35 9.53 -3.80
N GLY A 124 -11.45 9.20 -4.71
CA GLY A 124 -11.75 8.50 -5.96
C GLY A 124 -12.43 7.15 -5.82
N GLY A 125 -12.08 6.38 -4.80
CA GLY A 125 -12.70 5.10 -4.49
C GLY A 125 -14.01 5.18 -3.72
N GLY A 126 -14.44 6.38 -3.28
CA GLY A 126 -15.57 6.57 -2.38
C GLY A 126 -16.88 5.96 -2.85
N VAL A 127 -17.22 6.09 -4.14
CA VAL A 127 -18.42 5.45 -4.72
C VAL A 127 -18.38 3.93 -4.53
N SER A 128 -17.23 3.30 -4.78
CA SER A 128 -17.06 1.85 -4.61
C SER A 128 -17.17 1.42 -3.15
N ILE A 129 -16.74 2.27 -2.21
CA ILE A 129 -16.92 2.04 -0.78
C ILE A 129 -18.39 2.02 -0.42
N PHE A 130 -19.18 3.05 -0.81
CA PHE A 130 -20.62 3.10 -0.52
C PHE A 130 -21.40 1.95 -1.15
N HIS A 131 -20.98 1.44 -2.32
CA HIS A 131 -21.62 0.30 -2.97
C HIS A 131 -21.24 -1.06 -2.37
N SER A 132 -20.10 -1.14 -1.71
CA SER A 132 -19.54 -2.43 -1.23
C SER A 132 -19.73 -2.66 0.26
N PHE A 133 -19.92 -1.59 1.04
CA PHE A 133 -19.99 -1.65 2.50
C PHE A 133 -21.14 -0.80 3.02
N GLU A 134 -21.73 -1.22 4.13
CA GLU A 134 -22.58 -0.35 4.95
C GLU A 134 -21.69 0.71 5.59
N VAL A 135 -21.98 1.99 5.36
CA VAL A 135 -21.30 3.12 6.00
C VAL A 135 -22.27 3.76 7.02
N GLU A 136 -21.89 3.73 8.30
CA GLU A 136 -22.77 4.25 9.36
C GLU A 136 -22.65 5.77 9.50
N ASN A 137 -21.43 6.30 9.61
CA ASN A 137 -21.17 7.72 9.75
C ASN A 137 -20.19 8.19 8.69
N PHE A 138 -20.55 9.23 7.96
CA PHE A 138 -19.73 9.80 6.90
C PHE A 138 -19.29 11.22 7.24
N TYR A 139 -17.99 11.44 7.21
CA TYR A 139 -17.33 12.72 7.46
C TYR A 139 -16.70 13.24 6.19
N ARG A 140 -17.19 14.39 5.71
CA ARG A 140 -16.78 15.00 4.44
C ARG A 140 -16.07 16.33 4.63
N PRO A 141 -15.26 16.79 3.66
CA PRO A 141 -14.66 18.12 3.70
C PRO A 141 -15.70 19.25 3.81
N MET A 142 -15.32 20.39 4.39
CA MET A 142 -16.11 21.62 4.40
C MET A 142 -16.17 22.28 3.00
N THR A 143 -16.60 21.49 2.00
CA THR A 143 -16.61 21.81 0.58
C THR A 143 -17.94 21.34 -0.02
N ARG A 144 -18.60 22.19 -0.82
CA ARG A 144 -19.83 21.84 -1.52
C ARG A 144 -19.55 21.12 -2.83
N CYS A 145 -20.42 20.21 -3.22
CA CYS A 145 -20.48 19.72 -4.59
C CYS A 145 -21.38 20.60 -5.48
N LEU A 146 -21.44 20.34 -6.79
CA LEU A 146 -22.20 21.16 -7.75
C LEU A 146 -23.71 21.26 -7.45
N SER A 147 -24.31 20.20 -6.93
CA SER A 147 -25.74 20.13 -6.61
C SER A 147 -26.12 20.86 -5.34
N GLU A 148 -25.13 21.30 -4.53
CA GLU A 148 -25.36 21.92 -3.22
C GLU A 148 -25.29 23.44 -3.30
N SER A 149 -26.33 24.11 -2.81
CA SER A 149 -26.35 25.57 -2.65
C SER A 149 -25.99 26.04 -1.24
N SER A 150 -25.97 25.13 -0.26
CA SER A 150 -25.75 25.40 1.16
C SER A 150 -24.77 24.38 1.76
N PRO A 151 -23.92 24.76 2.73
CA PRO A 151 -23.73 26.13 3.25
C PRO A 151 -23.07 27.06 2.22
N SER A 152 -23.59 28.29 2.07
CA SER A 152 -23.15 29.23 1.03
C SER A 152 -21.72 29.75 1.20
N ASP A 153 -21.20 29.72 2.42
CA ASP A 153 -19.83 30.12 2.79
C ASP A 153 -18.79 29.03 2.54
N TYR A 154 -19.23 27.80 2.22
CA TYR A 154 -18.29 26.73 1.86
C TYR A 154 -17.89 26.85 0.38
N PRO A 155 -16.59 26.67 0.07
CA PRO A 155 -16.13 26.65 -1.31
C PRO A 155 -16.79 25.53 -2.09
N GLN A 156 -16.98 25.74 -3.38
CA GLN A 156 -17.51 24.73 -4.27
C GLN A 156 -16.36 24.01 -4.99
N HIS A 157 -16.43 22.69 -5.02
CA HIS A 157 -15.52 21.86 -5.79
C HIS A 157 -16.33 21.09 -6.85
N ASP A 158 -15.97 21.27 -8.11
CA ASP A 158 -16.78 20.88 -9.24
C ASP A 158 -16.26 19.66 -10.03
N THR A 159 -15.34 18.88 -9.44
CA THR A 159 -14.90 17.66 -10.10
C THR A 159 -16.01 16.63 -10.17
N TYR A 160 -16.08 15.92 -11.31
CA TYR A 160 -17.04 14.85 -11.51
C TYR A 160 -16.93 13.77 -10.40
N ILE A 161 -15.70 13.42 -10.01
CA ILE A 161 -15.42 12.39 -9.00
C ILE A 161 -16.00 12.80 -7.65
N TYR A 162 -15.69 14.01 -7.16
CA TYR A 162 -16.19 14.47 -5.86
C TYR A 162 -17.73 14.58 -5.86
N ASN A 163 -18.32 15.10 -6.94
CA ASN A 163 -19.77 15.18 -7.07
C ASN A 163 -20.44 13.81 -7.03
N ALA A 164 -19.86 12.80 -7.71
CA ALA A 164 -20.38 11.42 -7.70
C ALA A 164 -20.33 10.82 -6.29
N VAL A 165 -19.21 10.98 -5.58
CA VAL A 165 -19.02 10.46 -4.20
C VAL A 165 -20.03 11.09 -3.24
N ILE A 166 -20.24 12.40 -3.30
CA ILE A 166 -21.20 13.07 -2.42
C ILE A 166 -22.65 12.69 -2.75
N THR A 167 -22.97 12.54 -4.04
CA THR A 167 -24.30 12.08 -4.46
C THR A 167 -24.57 10.68 -3.90
N GLU A 168 -23.61 9.77 -3.99
CA GLU A 168 -23.73 8.41 -3.49
C GLU A 168 -23.80 8.35 -1.96
N ALA A 169 -23.04 9.21 -1.26
CA ALA A 169 -23.11 9.34 0.18
C ALA A 169 -24.55 9.68 0.65
N TYR A 170 -25.20 10.65 0.01
CA TYR A 170 -26.59 11.00 0.35
C TYR A 170 -27.61 9.91 -0.04
N ALA A 171 -27.27 9.02 -0.98
CA ALA A 171 -28.12 7.89 -1.32
C ALA A 171 -27.99 6.71 -0.34
N CYS A 172 -26.80 6.52 0.25
CA CYS A 172 -26.45 5.34 1.04
C CYS A 172 -26.42 5.59 2.55
N VAL A 173 -26.15 6.83 2.99
CA VAL A 173 -26.00 7.19 4.41
C VAL A 173 -27.14 8.10 4.85
N PRO A 174 -27.81 7.85 6.01
CA PRO A 174 -28.80 8.76 6.57
C PRO A 174 -28.22 10.17 6.73
N GLN A 175 -28.99 11.19 6.37
CA GLN A 175 -28.51 12.58 6.33
C GLN A 175 -28.01 13.07 7.70
N GLU A 176 -28.61 12.61 8.79
CA GLU A 176 -28.19 12.90 10.16
C GLU A 176 -26.83 12.33 10.53
N ASN A 177 -26.33 11.37 9.75
CA ASN A 177 -25.03 10.73 9.92
C ASN A 177 -23.98 11.24 8.91
N ILE A 178 -24.29 12.33 8.19
CA ILE A 178 -23.35 13.00 7.28
C ILE A 178 -22.88 14.31 7.92
N TYR A 179 -21.58 14.41 8.15
CA TYR A 179 -20.98 15.52 8.89
C TYR A 179 -19.95 16.26 8.04
N TYR A 180 -19.89 17.58 8.16
CA TYR A 180 -18.76 18.35 7.68
C TYR A 180 -17.62 18.30 8.70
N SER A 181 -16.45 17.82 8.25
CA SER A 181 -15.28 17.64 9.11
C SER A 181 -14.66 18.98 9.51
N SER A 182 -14.59 19.23 10.81
CA SER A 182 -13.92 20.42 11.35
C SER A 182 -13.46 20.19 12.78
N ALA A 183 -12.52 20.98 13.25
CA ALA A 183 -12.09 21.00 14.66
C ALA A 183 -13.25 21.29 15.64
N ALA A 184 -14.33 21.94 15.18
CA ALA A 184 -15.50 22.23 15.99
C ALA A 184 -16.30 20.98 16.38
N LEU A 185 -16.13 19.84 15.69
CA LEU A 185 -16.72 18.55 16.09
C LEU A 185 -16.13 18.02 17.39
N GLY A 186 -14.95 18.53 17.79
CA GLY A 186 -14.28 18.11 19.02
C GLY A 186 -13.68 16.71 18.92
N GLU A 187 -14.33 15.73 19.53
CA GLU A 187 -13.83 14.36 19.56
C GLU A 187 -14.95 13.32 19.55
N ILE A 188 -14.68 12.18 18.94
CA ILE A 188 -15.45 10.94 19.08
C ILE A 188 -14.71 10.11 20.13
N THR A 189 -15.41 9.73 21.20
CA THR A 189 -14.83 8.93 22.28
C THR A 189 -15.58 7.63 22.43
N ASP A 190 -14.84 6.53 22.35
CA ASP A 190 -15.31 5.18 22.64
C ASP A 190 -14.46 4.54 23.75
N THR A 191 -14.83 3.36 24.22
CA THR A 191 -14.07 2.61 25.23
C THR A 191 -12.68 2.22 24.71
N ASN A 192 -12.56 1.89 23.43
CA ASN A 192 -11.36 1.32 22.83
C ASN A 192 -10.55 2.31 22.00
N PHE A 193 -11.13 3.46 21.64
CA PHE A 193 -10.48 4.46 20.83
C PHE A 193 -11.02 5.87 21.08
N LYS A 194 -10.24 6.84 20.61
CA LYS A 194 -10.61 8.25 20.60
C LYS A 194 -10.16 8.88 19.29
N ILE A 195 -11.06 9.63 18.64
CA ILE A 195 -10.75 10.39 17.43
C ILE A 195 -10.94 11.86 17.75
N LYS A 196 -9.87 12.64 17.72
CA LYS A 196 -9.90 14.09 17.96
C LYS A 196 -9.71 14.83 16.66
N PHE A 197 -10.66 15.68 16.31
CA PHE A 197 -10.57 16.57 15.15
C PHE A 197 -9.67 17.76 15.49
N LEU A 198 -8.61 17.97 14.72
CA LEU A 198 -7.65 19.03 14.96
C LEU A 198 -7.80 20.19 13.96
N TYR A 199 -8.24 19.91 12.75
CA TYR A 199 -8.30 20.86 11.63
C TYR A 199 -9.22 20.29 10.52
N PRO A 200 -9.90 21.10 9.68
CA PRO A 200 -9.85 22.55 9.60
C PRO A 200 -10.69 23.26 10.68
N ASP A 201 -10.35 24.53 10.96
CA ASP A 201 -11.11 25.42 11.85
C ASP A 201 -12.26 26.14 11.13
N LYS A 202 -12.18 26.24 9.81
CA LYS A 202 -13.14 26.91 8.92
C LYS A 202 -13.00 26.38 7.47
N PRO A 203 -13.92 26.72 6.56
CA PRO A 203 -13.78 26.41 5.15
C PRO A 203 -12.57 27.11 4.50
N TYR A 204 -11.86 26.42 3.63
CA TYR A 204 -10.76 26.95 2.83
C TYR A 204 -11.01 26.72 1.35
N SER A 205 -10.58 27.64 0.49
CA SER A 205 -10.76 27.53 -0.97
C SER A 205 -9.82 26.53 -1.64
N SER A 206 -8.64 26.28 -1.07
CA SER A 206 -7.72 25.25 -1.53
C SER A 206 -8.13 23.90 -0.93
N THR A 207 -8.15 22.86 -1.74
CA THR A 207 -8.49 21.49 -1.32
C THR A 207 -7.52 20.99 -0.25
N ASN A 208 -6.20 21.08 -0.49
CA ASN A 208 -5.18 20.70 0.49
C ASN A 208 -5.30 21.50 1.79
N ALA A 209 -5.59 22.82 1.68
CA ALA A 209 -5.81 23.64 2.87
C ALA A 209 -7.09 23.29 3.64
N SER A 210 -8.00 22.52 3.05
CA SER A 210 -9.23 22.01 3.67
C SER A 210 -9.04 20.62 4.29
N SER A 211 -7.86 20.03 4.17
CA SER A 211 -7.58 18.66 4.64
C SER A 211 -7.94 18.47 6.10
N LEU A 212 -8.65 17.42 6.41
CA LEU A 212 -8.91 16.99 7.77
C LEU A 212 -7.60 16.49 8.40
N ALA A 213 -7.17 17.14 9.49
CA ALA A 213 -6.15 16.60 10.36
C ALA A 213 -6.81 16.10 11.64
N MET A 214 -6.43 14.91 12.10
CA MET A 214 -6.99 14.28 13.30
C MET A 214 -5.97 13.44 14.05
N MET A 215 -6.18 13.30 15.35
CA MET A 215 -5.46 12.37 16.20
C MET A 215 -6.36 11.19 16.51
N ILE A 216 -5.92 9.98 16.18
CA ILE A 216 -6.63 8.75 16.53
C ILE A 216 -5.80 8.03 17.59
N GLU A 217 -6.40 7.83 18.76
CA GLU A 217 -5.79 7.11 19.87
C GLU A 217 -6.51 5.79 20.10
N MET A 218 -5.74 4.71 20.18
CA MET A 218 -6.26 3.38 20.49
C MET A 218 -5.22 2.58 21.27
N GLN A 219 -5.67 1.89 22.31
CA GLN A 219 -4.80 1.10 23.21
C GLN A 219 -3.57 1.87 23.74
N GLY A 220 -3.69 3.20 23.91
CA GLY A 220 -2.61 4.07 24.38
C GLY A 220 -1.64 4.56 23.33
N TYR A 221 -1.76 4.12 22.07
CA TYR A 221 -0.96 4.60 20.94
C TYR A 221 -1.69 5.66 20.12
N LYS A 222 -0.95 6.62 19.59
CA LYS A 222 -1.46 7.81 18.92
C LYS A 222 -1.00 7.86 17.48
N PHE A 223 -1.97 7.97 16.58
CA PHE A 223 -1.79 8.13 15.15
C PHE A 223 -2.22 9.54 14.73
N LEU A 224 -1.27 10.35 14.28
CA LEU A 224 -1.55 11.69 13.76
C LEU A 224 -1.73 11.62 12.25
N MET A 225 -2.95 11.84 11.79
CA MET A 225 -3.34 11.85 10.38
C MET A 225 -3.37 13.29 9.88
N MET A 226 -2.63 13.61 8.82
CA MET A 226 -2.48 14.98 8.34
C MET A 226 -3.21 15.27 7.02
N GLY A 227 -3.79 14.26 6.35
CA GLY A 227 -4.30 14.41 4.99
C GLY A 227 -3.23 15.04 4.10
N ASP A 228 -3.59 16.08 3.33
CA ASP A 228 -2.65 16.85 2.52
C ASP A 228 -2.35 18.24 3.09
N CYS A 229 -2.42 18.37 4.42
CA CYS A 229 -1.99 19.59 5.11
C CYS A 229 -0.57 19.98 4.69
N GLU A 230 -0.43 21.25 4.37
CA GLU A 230 0.86 21.86 4.02
C GLU A 230 1.46 22.62 5.21
N LEU A 231 2.67 23.12 5.10
CA LEU A 231 3.42 23.83 6.15
C LEU A 231 2.61 24.94 6.83
N LYS A 232 1.74 25.64 6.08
CA LYS A 232 0.88 26.68 6.64
C LYS A 232 -0.15 26.10 7.62
N GLN A 233 -0.80 25.02 7.26
CA GLN A 233 -1.78 24.34 8.09
C GLN A 233 -1.10 23.66 9.28
N GLU A 234 0.03 23.00 9.05
CA GLU A 234 0.86 22.41 10.11
C GLU A 234 1.25 23.46 11.17
N ASN A 235 1.66 24.67 10.76
CA ASN A 235 2.01 25.75 11.66
C ASN A 235 0.79 26.25 12.47
N LEU A 236 -0.41 26.28 11.89
CA LEU A 236 -1.64 26.60 12.62
C LEU A 236 -1.94 25.53 13.67
N ILE A 237 -1.92 24.26 13.27
CA ILE A 237 -2.16 23.11 14.14
C ILE A 237 -1.14 23.09 15.28
N THR A 238 0.14 23.26 15.00
CA THR A 238 1.19 23.25 16.01
C THR A 238 1.09 24.45 16.97
N THR A 239 0.65 25.60 16.50
CA THR A 239 0.44 26.79 17.36
C THR A 239 -0.68 26.54 18.38
N ILE A 240 -1.76 25.85 17.96
CA ILE A 240 -2.94 25.58 18.80
C ILE A 240 -2.67 24.43 19.78
N TYR A 241 -2.16 23.30 19.27
CA TYR A 241 -2.13 22.04 20.03
C TYR A 241 -0.79 21.72 20.68
N LYS A 242 0.32 22.26 20.18
CA LYS A 242 1.68 22.10 20.78
C LYS A 242 1.97 20.64 21.16
N ASP A 243 2.35 20.40 22.42
CA ASP A 243 2.70 19.06 22.93
C ASP A 243 1.54 18.04 22.90
N GLN A 244 0.30 18.48 22.69
CA GLN A 244 -0.83 17.56 22.48
C GLN A 244 -0.73 16.81 21.14
N LEU A 245 0.15 17.25 20.22
CA LEU A 245 0.42 16.59 18.94
C LEU A 245 1.35 15.40 19.07
N LYS A 246 1.96 15.16 20.24
CA LYS A 246 2.83 14.01 20.44
C LYS A 246 2.10 12.73 20.02
N CYS A 247 2.71 11.98 19.12
CA CYS A 247 2.17 10.75 18.57
C CYS A 247 3.26 9.67 18.42
N ASP A 248 2.83 8.42 18.22
CA ASP A 248 3.72 7.30 17.95
C ASP A 248 3.92 7.15 16.44
N VAL A 249 2.84 7.35 15.66
CA VAL A 249 2.85 7.25 14.20
C VAL A 249 2.32 8.56 13.59
N LEU A 250 3.06 9.11 12.66
CA LEU A 250 2.65 10.24 11.82
C LEU A 250 2.38 9.77 10.40
N LYS A 251 1.13 9.87 9.91
CA LYS A 251 0.85 9.85 8.48
C LYS A 251 1.23 11.21 7.92
N LEU A 252 2.28 11.23 7.11
CA LEU A 252 2.82 12.46 6.54
C LEU A 252 1.78 13.18 5.68
N GLY A 253 1.82 14.50 5.70
CA GLY A 253 0.99 15.32 4.83
C GLY A 253 1.41 15.22 3.37
N HIS A 254 0.45 15.30 2.46
CA HIS A 254 0.61 15.50 1.02
C HIS A 254 1.65 14.55 0.39
N HIS A 255 1.55 13.27 0.68
CA HIS A 255 2.41 12.19 0.16
C HIS A 255 3.92 12.44 0.35
N GLY A 256 4.30 13.24 1.34
CA GLY A 256 5.68 13.65 1.55
C GLY A 256 6.14 14.76 0.60
N ALA A 257 5.25 15.63 0.13
CA ALA A 257 5.59 16.81 -0.67
C ALA A 257 6.55 17.74 0.07
N ALA A 258 7.38 18.48 -0.66
CA ALA A 258 8.29 19.47 -0.08
C ALA A 258 7.57 20.61 0.67
N THR A 259 6.27 20.79 0.42
CA THR A 259 5.39 21.76 1.06
C THR A 259 4.77 21.27 2.36
N SER A 260 5.08 20.06 2.82
CA SER A 260 4.52 19.43 4.03
C SER A 260 5.62 18.88 4.95
N THR A 261 5.20 18.35 6.10
CA THR A 261 6.02 17.67 7.11
C THR A 261 7.25 18.48 7.51
N GLY A 262 6.94 19.70 7.97
CA GLY A 262 7.92 20.66 8.41
C GLY A 262 8.58 20.33 9.75
N THR A 263 9.76 20.90 9.98
CA THR A 263 10.51 20.71 11.24
C THR A 263 9.73 21.18 12.47
N THR A 264 8.85 22.19 12.34
CA THR A 264 7.97 22.66 13.42
C THR A 264 7.01 21.55 13.84
N LEU A 265 6.31 20.91 12.90
CA LEU A 265 5.42 19.79 13.19
C LEU A 265 6.19 18.65 13.88
N LEU A 266 7.30 18.23 13.30
CA LEU A 266 8.12 17.13 13.84
C LEU A 266 8.64 17.42 15.25
N SER A 267 8.94 18.69 15.58
CA SER A 267 9.43 19.08 16.91
C SER A 267 8.38 18.90 18.01
N TYR A 268 7.08 19.02 17.68
CA TYR A 268 5.97 18.81 18.61
C TYR A 268 5.43 17.39 18.55
N ALA A 269 5.23 16.84 17.35
CA ALA A 269 4.67 15.51 17.15
C ALA A 269 5.62 14.39 17.62
N LYS A 270 6.92 14.54 17.42
CA LYS A 270 7.99 13.60 17.84
C LYS A 270 7.63 12.15 17.58
N PRO A 271 7.20 11.78 16.37
CA PRO A 271 6.78 10.42 16.08
C PRO A 271 7.96 9.46 16.08
N ASP A 272 7.74 8.22 16.54
CA ASP A 272 8.69 7.12 16.35
C ASP A 272 8.68 6.64 14.90
N TYR A 273 7.48 6.65 14.27
CA TYR A 273 7.27 6.20 12.91
C TYR A 273 6.60 7.26 12.04
N GLY A 274 7.07 7.36 10.79
CA GLY A 274 6.42 8.13 9.73
C GLY A 274 5.88 7.19 8.65
N VAL A 275 4.67 7.43 8.15
CA VAL A 275 4.11 6.71 7.02
C VAL A 275 3.83 7.65 5.86
N ILE A 276 4.29 7.28 4.68
CA ILE A 276 4.13 8.02 3.44
C ILE A 276 3.30 7.17 2.49
N SER A 277 2.02 7.50 2.32
CA SER A 277 1.21 6.93 1.24
C SER A 277 1.60 7.59 -0.06
N VAL A 278 2.23 6.86 -0.96
CA VAL A 278 2.77 7.36 -2.21
C VAL A 278 2.86 6.23 -3.22
N GLY A 279 2.66 6.54 -4.49
CA GLY A 279 2.87 5.63 -5.61
C GLY A 279 3.87 6.19 -6.62
N GLU A 280 4.00 5.54 -7.76
CA GLU A 280 4.78 6.09 -8.86
C GLU A 280 4.21 7.44 -9.28
N ASN A 281 5.03 8.47 -9.29
CA ASN A 281 4.61 9.84 -9.55
C ASN A 281 5.69 10.67 -10.24
N ASN A 282 5.25 11.75 -10.90
CA ASN A 282 6.13 12.74 -11.52
C ASN A 282 6.27 14.04 -10.68
N TYR A 283 5.71 14.07 -9.47
CA TYR A 283 5.73 15.23 -8.56
C TYR A 283 7.01 15.30 -7.76
N GLY A 284 7.78 14.19 -7.70
CA GLY A 284 8.98 14.07 -6.87
C GLY A 284 8.65 13.79 -5.40
N HIS A 285 7.53 13.12 -5.14
CA HIS A 285 7.15 12.66 -3.81
C HIS A 285 7.66 11.23 -3.57
N PRO A 286 8.13 10.89 -2.34
CA PRO A 286 8.44 11.83 -1.26
C PRO A 286 9.65 12.71 -1.61
N SER A 287 9.63 13.97 -1.19
CA SER A 287 10.71 14.91 -1.47
C SER A 287 11.96 14.64 -0.61
N GLY A 288 13.14 14.87 -1.18
CA GLY A 288 14.39 14.73 -0.43
C GLY A 288 14.46 15.62 0.82
N GLN A 289 13.75 16.77 0.81
CA GLN A 289 13.68 17.66 1.97
C GLN A 289 12.91 17.00 3.13
N VAL A 290 11.77 16.38 2.85
CA VAL A 290 10.97 15.68 3.87
C VAL A 290 11.74 14.49 4.43
N LEU A 291 12.38 13.67 3.59
CA LEU A 291 13.21 12.57 4.04
C LEU A 291 14.38 13.04 4.93
N SER A 292 14.98 14.18 4.59
CA SER A 292 16.03 14.79 5.41
C SER A 292 15.51 15.29 6.75
N ASN A 293 14.29 15.86 6.79
CA ASN A 293 13.64 16.28 8.03
C ASN A 293 13.37 15.05 8.94
N LEU A 294 12.80 13.98 8.40
CA LEU A 294 12.54 12.74 9.16
C LEU A 294 13.83 12.18 9.77
N LYS A 295 14.90 12.10 8.98
CA LYS A 295 16.21 11.65 9.45
C LYS A 295 16.77 12.55 10.55
N MET A 296 16.63 13.88 10.42
CA MET A 296 17.08 14.86 11.42
C MET A 296 16.39 14.65 12.78
N TYR A 297 15.12 14.29 12.77
CA TYR A 297 14.33 14.05 13.98
C TYR A 297 14.37 12.59 14.46
N GLY A 298 15.12 11.71 13.78
CA GLY A 298 15.27 10.31 14.17
C GLY A 298 14.03 9.47 13.92
N VAL A 299 13.14 9.89 13.02
CA VAL A 299 11.91 9.20 12.69
C VAL A 299 12.21 8.04 11.74
N SER A 300 11.82 6.82 12.13
CA SER A 300 11.80 5.66 11.22
C SER A 300 10.61 5.81 10.28
N TYR A 301 10.81 5.65 8.96
CA TYR A 301 9.69 5.83 8.04
C TYR A 301 9.54 4.66 7.07
N PHE A 302 8.31 4.49 6.62
CA PHE A 302 7.88 3.52 5.61
C PHE A 302 7.12 4.27 4.51
N ASN A 303 7.19 3.78 3.27
CA ASN A 303 6.36 4.32 2.20
C ASN A 303 5.68 3.20 1.41
N THR A 304 4.46 3.44 0.95
CA THR A 304 3.64 2.42 0.29
C THR A 304 4.16 2.04 -1.10
N LEU A 305 4.98 2.88 -1.75
CA LEU A 305 5.61 2.56 -3.04
C LEU A 305 6.63 1.42 -2.92
N GLU A 306 7.46 1.46 -1.85
CA GLU A 306 8.52 0.48 -1.63
C GLU A 306 8.04 -0.72 -0.83
N GLU A 307 7.19 -0.47 0.19
CA GLU A 307 6.79 -1.46 1.19
C GLU A 307 5.45 -2.15 0.88
N GLY A 308 4.68 -1.64 -0.10
CA GLY A 308 3.30 -2.10 -0.30
C GLY A 308 2.39 -1.66 0.84
N ASP A 309 1.50 -2.54 1.28
CA ASP A 309 0.65 -2.26 2.44
C ASP A 309 1.49 -2.26 3.72
N ILE A 310 1.27 -1.25 4.58
CA ILE A 310 1.97 -1.10 5.85
C ILE A 310 0.94 -1.24 6.95
N VAL A 311 1.15 -2.18 7.87
CA VAL A 311 0.21 -2.47 8.95
C VAL A 311 0.89 -2.33 10.29
N PHE A 312 0.27 -1.57 11.17
CA PHE A 312 0.61 -1.50 12.58
C PHE A 312 -0.35 -2.38 13.37
N ASP A 313 0.20 -3.40 14.03
CA ASP A 313 -0.51 -4.21 15.00
C ASP A 313 -0.39 -3.54 16.37
N VAL A 314 -1.52 -3.30 17.04
CA VAL A 314 -1.59 -2.65 18.34
C VAL A 314 -2.17 -3.64 19.35
N ASP A 315 -1.29 -4.33 20.08
CA ASP A 315 -1.64 -5.31 21.10
C ASP A 315 -0.65 -5.21 22.27
N GLY A 316 -0.85 -4.22 23.14
CA GLY A 316 0.06 -3.93 24.25
C GLY A 316 1.45 -3.45 23.82
N GLN A 317 1.81 -3.66 22.57
CA GLN A 317 3.00 -3.16 21.88
C GLN A 317 2.60 -2.73 20.48
N LEU A 318 3.41 -1.85 19.88
CA LEU A 318 3.24 -1.41 18.51
C LEU A 318 4.21 -2.17 17.60
N PHE A 319 3.70 -3.02 16.74
CA PHE A 319 4.49 -3.72 15.74
C PHE A 319 4.13 -3.23 14.35
N VAL A 320 5.15 -2.95 13.53
CA VAL A 320 4.95 -2.61 12.12
C VAL A 320 5.39 -3.76 11.23
N ARG A 321 4.61 -4.00 10.18
CA ARG A 321 4.91 -4.97 9.13
C ARG A 321 4.49 -4.41 7.77
N SER A 322 5.07 -4.93 6.71
CA SER A 322 4.74 -4.49 5.35
C SER A 322 4.53 -5.67 4.42
N SER A 323 3.72 -5.50 3.38
CA SER A 323 3.41 -6.57 2.44
C SER A 323 4.60 -6.95 1.55
N HIS A 324 5.59 -6.07 1.39
CA HIS A 324 6.83 -6.37 0.67
C HIS A 324 7.99 -6.79 1.59
N GLY A 325 8.01 -6.34 2.83
CA GLY A 325 9.18 -6.46 3.72
C GLY A 325 9.38 -7.82 4.37
N LYS A 326 8.36 -8.69 4.41
CA LYS A 326 8.47 -10.03 5.05
C LYS A 326 8.43 -11.19 4.07
N MET A 327 8.21 -10.91 2.80
CA MET A 327 8.07 -11.97 1.84
C MET A 327 9.38 -12.27 1.14
N ILE A 328 9.51 -13.55 0.86
CA ILE A 328 10.48 -14.14 -0.03
C ILE A 328 10.84 -13.11 -1.09
N ASP A 329 12.11 -12.72 -1.10
CA ASP A 329 12.65 -11.84 -2.14
C ASP A 329 12.36 -12.45 -3.52
N TYR A 330 11.31 -11.96 -4.17
CA TYR A 330 10.90 -12.43 -5.50
C TYR A 330 12.03 -12.27 -6.52
N ALA A 331 12.89 -11.25 -6.35
CA ALA A 331 14.08 -11.08 -7.17
C ALA A 331 15.06 -12.23 -6.93
N LEU A 332 15.27 -12.65 -5.69
CA LEU A 332 16.10 -13.80 -5.35
C LEU A 332 15.54 -15.10 -5.94
N ILE A 333 14.20 -15.32 -5.87
CA ILE A 333 13.57 -16.48 -6.51
C ILE A 333 13.80 -16.47 -8.02
N CYS A 334 13.58 -15.34 -8.68
CA CYS A 334 13.80 -15.20 -10.10
C CYS A 334 15.27 -15.46 -10.48
N VAL A 335 16.24 -14.99 -9.68
CA VAL A 335 17.66 -15.26 -9.84
C VAL A 335 17.96 -16.75 -9.66
N ILE A 336 17.39 -17.40 -8.65
CA ILE A 336 17.56 -18.84 -8.42
C ILE A 336 17.00 -19.64 -9.61
N LEU A 337 15.78 -19.34 -10.06
CA LEU A 337 15.16 -20.02 -11.21
C LEU A 337 15.96 -19.80 -12.48
N GLY A 338 16.44 -18.58 -12.74
CA GLY A 338 17.32 -18.27 -13.87
C GLY A 338 18.64 -19.03 -13.81
N THR A 339 19.22 -19.16 -12.61
CA THR A 339 20.46 -19.94 -12.40
C THR A 339 20.23 -21.43 -12.67
N ILE A 340 19.05 -21.98 -12.26
CA ILE A 340 18.68 -23.37 -12.56
C ILE A 340 18.62 -23.59 -14.08
N VAL A 341 18.06 -22.66 -14.86
CA VAL A 341 18.07 -22.72 -16.32
C VAL A 341 19.50 -22.83 -16.84
N LEU A 342 20.41 -21.97 -16.37
CA LEU A 342 21.81 -22.00 -16.77
C LEU A 342 22.50 -23.33 -16.41
N ILE A 343 22.21 -23.88 -15.23
CA ILE A 343 22.74 -25.18 -14.80
C ILE A 343 22.24 -26.30 -15.71
N ILE A 344 20.94 -26.35 -16.03
CA ILE A 344 20.34 -27.35 -16.91
C ILE A 344 21.09 -27.37 -18.27
N TRP A 345 21.43 -26.20 -18.80
CA TRP A 345 22.18 -26.09 -20.07
C TRP A 345 23.67 -26.40 -19.93
N SER A 346 24.23 -26.35 -18.73
CA SER A 346 25.64 -26.66 -18.45
C SER A 346 25.90 -28.16 -18.23
N ILE A 347 24.88 -28.96 -17.90
CA ILE A 347 25.05 -30.40 -17.65
C ILE A 347 25.52 -31.11 -18.94
N PRO A 348 26.64 -31.84 -18.91
CA PRO A 348 27.11 -32.62 -20.09
C PRO A 348 26.21 -33.84 -20.34
N GLU A 349 25.98 -34.17 -21.60
CA GLU A 349 25.30 -35.44 -21.91
C GLU A 349 26.12 -36.65 -21.44
N PRO A 350 25.47 -37.68 -20.94
CA PRO A 350 26.14 -38.93 -20.60
C PRO A 350 26.71 -39.54 -21.91
N LYS A 351 28.00 -39.85 -21.88
CA LYS A 351 28.63 -40.52 -23.00
C LYS A 351 28.00 -41.90 -23.21
N HIS A 352 27.27 -42.08 -24.30
CA HIS A 352 26.81 -43.40 -24.68
C HIS A 352 28.01 -44.33 -24.82
N LYS A 353 28.19 -45.29 -23.93
CA LYS A 353 29.17 -46.38 -24.10
C LYS A 353 28.79 -47.13 -25.39
N LYS A 354 29.59 -46.97 -26.44
CA LYS A 354 29.47 -47.82 -27.63
C LYS A 354 29.58 -49.28 -27.17
N LYS A 355 28.51 -50.05 -27.26
CA LYS A 355 28.56 -51.52 -27.12
C LYS A 355 29.59 -52.05 -28.11
N LYS A 356 30.73 -52.51 -27.60
CA LYS A 356 31.66 -53.29 -28.43
C LYS A 356 30.91 -54.48 -28.99
N LYS A 357 30.67 -54.52 -30.33
CA LYS A 357 30.25 -55.75 -31.00
C LYS A 357 31.36 -56.77 -30.80
N SER A 358 31.15 -57.77 -30.00
CA SER A 358 31.99 -58.96 -29.90
C SER A 358 31.84 -59.69 -31.20
N SER A 359 32.87 -59.62 -32.08
CA SER A 359 32.98 -60.51 -33.21
C SER A 359 33.38 -61.91 -32.74
N LYS A 360 32.37 -62.77 -32.61
CA LYS A 360 32.67 -64.21 -32.52
C LYS A 360 33.20 -64.69 -33.89
N ASN A 361 34.51 -64.76 -34.00
CA ASN A 361 35.13 -65.60 -35.05
C ASN A 361 34.81 -67.07 -34.78
N ASN A 362 33.92 -67.62 -35.57
CA ASN A 362 33.78 -69.08 -35.68
C ASN A 362 34.96 -69.59 -36.50
N LEU A 363 35.93 -70.12 -35.79
CA LEU A 363 36.90 -71.03 -36.40
C LEU A 363 36.25 -72.39 -36.60
N VAL A 364 35.87 -72.68 -37.79
CA VAL A 364 35.61 -74.09 -38.20
C VAL A 364 36.96 -74.75 -38.41
N LYS A 365 37.19 -75.86 -37.69
CA LYS A 365 38.18 -76.84 -37.99
C LYS A 365 37.48 -78.16 -38.25
N ASN A 366 37.71 -78.65 -39.49
CA ASN A 366 37.67 -80.04 -40.00
C ASN A 366 36.81 -81.07 -39.27
#